data_fe9c9f67afcbd8fe0f1964768d3f066b
#
_entry.id   fe9c9f67afcbd8fe0f1964768d3f066b
#
_cell.length_a   1.000
_cell.length_b   1.000
_cell.length_c   1.000
_cell.angle_alpha   90.00
_cell.angle_beta   90.00
_cell.angle_gamma   90.00
#
_symmetry.space_group_name_H-M   'P 1'
#
loop_
_entity.id
_entity.type
_entity.pdbx_description
1 polymer ?
#
loop_
_entity_poly.entity_id
_entity_poly.type
_entity_poly.pdbx_seq_one_letter_code
_entity_poly.pdbx_strand_id
1 'polypeptide(L)'
;MKILYIILLLTLSGCAHIDYKPTVNPYNALGDIVKKYQLNAQPLKCEGINASNCLNLVHEVNQLMLEHPDNTAILSISAYVLYRSGRANQSQQVINTLLNKANPPLNAITLGVTLAIEQGNLAKAKSISQYGVDVFGTHASPYLQMASIHYAQGSYVIASNYLELSVKFGLNSTAYFYHKGLIEEANANNLLACGYYEQVLRVEPTHQKALARRGKLSVLGNCYS
;
A
#
# COMPACT_ATOMS: atom_id res chain seq x y z
N MET A 1 29.61 -31.40 -66.51
CA MET A 1 28.85 -30.52 -65.66
C MET A 1 28.69 -31.20 -64.29
N LYS A 2 29.48 -30.77 -63.30
CA LYS A 2 29.38 -31.27 -61.89
C LYS A 2 28.67 -30.23 -61.08
N ILE A 3 27.45 -30.57 -60.59
CA ILE A 3 26.65 -29.72 -59.73
C ILE A 3 27.16 -29.95 -58.31
N LEU A 4 27.72 -28.89 -57.72
CA LEU A 4 28.21 -28.86 -56.34
C LEU A 4 27.03 -28.51 -55.42
N TYR A 5 26.55 -29.45 -54.60
CA TYR A 5 25.58 -29.22 -53.55
C TYR A 5 26.30 -28.60 -52.34
N ILE A 6 26.10 -27.31 -52.12
CA ILE A 6 26.50 -26.65 -50.87
C ILE A 6 25.40 -26.90 -49.82
N ILE A 7 25.68 -27.79 -48.88
CA ILE A 7 24.84 -28.02 -47.72
C ILE A 7 25.14 -26.88 -46.74
N LEU A 8 24.16 -25.94 -46.61
CA LEU A 8 24.19 -24.88 -45.63
C LEU A 8 23.76 -25.47 -44.26
N LEU A 9 24.73 -25.77 -43.41
CA LEU A 9 24.50 -26.16 -42.03
C LEU A 9 24.04 -24.91 -41.22
N LEU A 10 22.72 -24.77 -41.06
CA LEU A 10 22.11 -23.84 -40.07
C LEU A 10 22.40 -24.39 -38.67
N THR A 11 23.43 -23.85 -38.02
CA THR A 11 23.65 -24.03 -36.60
C THR A 11 22.57 -23.26 -35.86
N LEU A 12 21.54 -23.96 -35.41
CA LEU A 12 20.60 -23.48 -34.40
C LEU A 12 21.38 -23.24 -33.10
N SER A 13 21.81 -21.99 -32.87
CA SER A 13 22.26 -21.55 -31.57
C SER A 13 21.04 -21.55 -30.66
N GLY A 14 20.80 -22.68 -29.97
CA GLY A 14 19.85 -22.77 -28.89
C GLY A 14 20.27 -21.78 -27.83
N CYS A 15 19.43 -20.78 -27.53
CA CYS A 15 19.54 -20.01 -26.32
C CYS A 15 19.46 -21.02 -25.16
N ALA A 16 20.60 -21.28 -24.52
CA ALA A 16 20.65 -22.02 -23.29
C ALA A 16 19.79 -21.25 -22.29
N HIS A 17 18.64 -21.79 -21.96
CA HIS A 17 17.85 -21.32 -20.84
C HIS A 17 18.70 -21.61 -19.59
N ILE A 18 19.42 -20.59 -19.11
CA ILE A 18 20.11 -20.68 -17.83
C ILE A 18 19.00 -20.65 -16.79
N ASP A 19 18.63 -21.81 -16.26
CA ASP A 19 17.81 -21.91 -15.06
C ASP A 19 18.59 -21.28 -13.92
N TYR A 20 18.37 -19.96 -13.74
CA TYR A 20 18.89 -19.22 -12.60
C TYR A 20 18.19 -19.72 -11.34
N LYS A 21 18.85 -20.61 -10.61
CA LYS A 21 18.37 -21.05 -9.30
C LYS A 21 18.88 -20.05 -8.27
N PRO A 22 17.99 -19.27 -7.65
CA PRO A 22 18.43 -18.30 -6.66
C PRO A 22 19.17 -19.00 -5.53
N THR A 23 20.37 -18.53 -5.22
CA THR A 23 21.28 -19.14 -4.22
C THR A 23 20.92 -18.72 -2.79
N VAL A 24 20.09 -17.68 -2.63
CA VAL A 24 19.72 -17.13 -1.32
C VAL A 24 18.27 -17.49 -1.00
N ASN A 25 18.03 -17.92 0.25
CA ASN A 25 16.66 -18.14 0.73
C ASN A 25 15.88 -16.80 0.68
N PRO A 26 14.76 -16.70 -0.05
CA PRO A 26 14.03 -15.46 -0.22
C PRO A 26 13.57 -14.83 1.09
N TYR A 27 13.26 -15.63 2.09
CA TYR A 27 12.84 -15.14 3.41
C TYR A 27 13.99 -14.51 4.20
N ASN A 28 15.22 -15.04 4.08
CA ASN A 28 16.41 -14.45 4.71
C ASN A 28 16.73 -13.11 4.05
N ALA A 29 16.79 -13.06 2.72
CA ALA A 29 17.05 -11.82 1.98
C ALA A 29 16.01 -10.74 2.29
N LEU A 30 14.72 -11.11 2.35
CA LEU A 30 13.65 -10.20 2.73
C LEU A 30 13.79 -9.73 4.19
N GLY A 31 14.13 -10.64 5.10
CA GLY A 31 14.39 -10.35 6.52
C GLY A 31 15.52 -9.35 6.71
N ASP A 32 16.61 -9.50 5.96
CA ASP A 32 17.74 -8.58 5.98
C ASP A 32 17.37 -7.17 5.50
N ILE A 33 16.58 -7.06 4.43
CA ILE A 33 16.03 -5.77 3.96
C ILE A 33 15.13 -5.14 5.02
N VAL A 34 14.18 -5.89 5.57
CA VAL A 34 13.26 -5.39 6.60
C VAL A 34 14.02 -4.87 7.82
N LYS A 35 15.06 -5.57 8.27
CA LYS A 35 15.92 -5.17 9.38
C LYS A 35 16.80 -3.97 9.04
N LYS A 36 17.48 -4.00 7.89
CA LYS A 36 18.38 -2.93 7.41
C LYS A 36 17.68 -1.59 7.31
N TYR A 37 16.45 -1.58 6.79
CA TYR A 37 15.66 -0.35 6.57
C TYR A 37 14.59 -0.12 7.63
N GLN A 38 14.55 -0.92 8.69
CA GLN A 38 13.63 -0.82 9.85
C GLN A 38 12.14 -0.71 9.42
N LEU A 39 11.76 -1.46 8.40
CA LEU A 39 10.42 -1.34 7.79
C LEU A 39 9.27 -1.72 8.76
N ASN A 40 9.56 -2.46 9.83
CA ASN A 40 8.59 -2.82 10.87
C ASN A 40 8.48 -1.77 11.98
N ALA A 41 9.47 -0.89 12.13
CA ALA A 41 9.55 0.03 13.26
C ALA A 41 8.90 1.38 12.98
N GLN A 42 8.94 1.85 11.73
CA GLN A 42 8.41 3.15 11.35
C GLN A 42 7.88 3.12 9.90
N PRO A 43 6.89 3.98 9.57
CA PRO A 43 6.49 4.19 8.18
C PRO A 43 7.68 4.66 7.34
N LEU A 44 7.89 4.03 6.20
CA LEU A 44 8.97 4.40 5.28
C LEU A 44 8.79 5.86 4.84
N LYS A 45 9.82 6.69 5.05
CA LYS A 45 9.89 8.08 4.60
C LYS A 45 11.00 8.22 3.57
N CYS A 46 10.63 8.66 2.37
CA CYS A 46 11.52 8.77 1.22
C CYS A 46 11.82 10.23 0.83
N GLU A 47 11.76 11.15 1.79
CA GLU A 47 11.96 12.59 1.58
C GLU A 47 13.23 13.09 2.29
N GLY A 48 13.81 14.16 1.78
CA GLY A 48 14.97 14.81 2.38
C GLY A 48 16.20 13.90 2.47
N ILE A 49 16.81 13.82 3.64
CA ILE A 49 18.03 13.04 3.91
C ILE A 49 17.85 11.52 3.70
N ASN A 50 16.61 11.03 3.69
CA ASN A 50 16.31 9.61 3.50
C ASN A 50 16.13 9.22 2.03
N ALA A 51 16.19 10.15 1.09
CA ALA A 51 15.95 9.89 -0.33
C ALA A 51 16.93 8.86 -0.92
N SER A 52 18.22 8.94 -0.57
CA SER A 52 19.24 8.01 -1.04
C SER A 52 19.03 6.59 -0.50
N ASN A 53 18.63 6.47 0.77
CA ASN A 53 18.30 5.18 1.38
C ASN A 53 17.10 4.53 0.69
N CYS A 54 16.10 5.33 0.31
CA CYS A 54 14.95 4.83 -0.43
C CYS A 54 15.30 4.38 -1.86
N LEU A 55 16.22 5.06 -2.53
CA LEU A 55 16.70 4.62 -3.86
C LEU A 55 17.40 3.25 -3.77
N ASN A 56 18.25 3.06 -2.78
CA ASN A 56 18.92 1.79 -2.53
C ASN A 56 17.91 0.69 -2.17
N LEU A 57 16.94 0.99 -1.31
CA LEU A 57 15.87 0.06 -0.95
C LEU A 57 15.03 -0.34 -2.17
N VAL A 58 14.66 0.62 -3.03
CA VAL A 58 13.94 0.32 -4.28
C VAL A 58 14.77 -0.57 -5.19
N HIS A 59 16.08 -0.33 -5.30
CA HIS A 59 16.97 -1.19 -6.09
C HIS A 59 16.98 -2.63 -5.53
N GLU A 60 17.16 -2.78 -4.23
CA GLU A 60 17.22 -4.10 -3.57
C GLU A 60 15.90 -4.88 -3.71
N VAL A 61 14.74 -4.23 -3.51
CA VAL A 61 13.46 -4.94 -3.67
C VAL A 61 13.15 -5.28 -5.15
N ASN A 62 13.59 -4.44 -6.10
CA ASN A 62 13.47 -4.76 -7.52
C ASN A 62 14.33 -5.98 -7.90
N GLN A 63 15.53 -6.07 -7.35
CA GLN A 63 16.42 -7.21 -7.58
C GLN A 63 15.82 -8.49 -7.01
N LEU A 64 15.29 -8.46 -5.78
CA LEU A 64 14.58 -9.59 -5.20
C LEU A 64 13.34 -10.02 -6.01
N MET A 65 12.60 -9.07 -6.57
CA MET A 65 11.45 -9.42 -7.44
C MET A 65 11.88 -10.13 -8.73
N LEU A 66 13.04 -9.77 -9.30
CA LEU A 66 13.58 -10.46 -10.46
C LEU A 66 14.06 -11.88 -10.12
N GLU A 67 14.64 -12.07 -8.94
CA GLU A 67 15.12 -13.38 -8.48
C GLU A 67 13.98 -14.29 -8.02
N HIS A 68 12.87 -13.72 -7.51
CA HIS A 68 11.75 -14.45 -6.92
C HIS A 68 10.39 -13.88 -7.39
N PRO A 69 10.08 -13.94 -8.70
CA PRO A 69 8.94 -13.24 -9.30
C PRO A 69 7.57 -13.69 -8.78
N ASP A 70 7.48 -14.91 -8.24
CA ASP A 70 6.22 -15.47 -7.73
C ASP A 70 6.10 -15.45 -6.21
N ASN A 71 7.12 -14.97 -5.49
CA ASN A 71 7.10 -14.95 -4.04
C ASN A 71 6.19 -13.83 -3.50
N THR A 72 5.06 -14.22 -2.93
CA THR A 72 4.02 -13.30 -2.45
C THR A 72 4.52 -12.33 -1.39
N ALA A 73 5.42 -12.75 -0.48
CA ALA A 73 5.95 -11.88 0.56
C ALA A 73 6.87 -10.80 -0.03
N ILE A 74 7.77 -11.18 -0.96
CA ILE A 74 8.64 -10.25 -1.67
C ILE A 74 7.81 -9.25 -2.46
N LEU A 75 6.87 -9.72 -3.28
CA LEU A 75 5.99 -8.85 -4.06
C LEU A 75 5.22 -7.87 -3.17
N SER A 76 4.72 -8.32 -2.01
CA SER A 76 3.97 -7.47 -1.07
C SER A 76 4.81 -6.33 -0.50
N ILE A 77 6.02 -6.64 -0.03
CA ILE A 77 6.96 -5.63 0.50
C ILE A 77 7.42 -4.70 -0.63
N SER A 78 7.72 -5.24 -1.81
CA SER A 78 8.14 -4.43 -2.95
C SER A 78 7.05 -3.45 -3.41
N ALA A 79 5.80 -3.91 -3.49
CA ALA A 79 4.67 -3.02 -3.79
C ALA A 79 4.55 -1.87 -2.79
N TYR A 80 4.67 -2.17 -1.48
CA TYR A 80 4.67 -1.16 -0.43
C TYR A 80 5.83 -0.16 -0.57
N VAL A 81 7.06 -0.64 -0.77
CA VAL A 81 8.25 0.19 -0.95
C VAL A 81 8.11 1.09 -2.18
N LEU A 82 7.67 0.54 -3.31
CA LEU A 82 7.43 1.30 -4.54
C LEU A 82 6.38 2.40 -4.33
N TYR A 83 5.26 2.08 -3.66
CA TYR A 83 4.23 3.06 -3.33
C TYR A 83 4.78 4.19 -2.45
N ARG A 84 5.46 3.85 -1.34
CA ARG A 84 6.02 4.82 -0.39
C ARG A 84 7.15 5.67 -0.98
N SER A 85 7.82 5.20 -2.02
CA SER A 85 8.86 5.95 -2.76
C SER A 85 8.30 6.76 -3.94
N GLY A 86 6.97 6.95 -4.04
CA GLY A 86 6.32 7.74 -5.08
C GLY A 86 6.21 7.04 -6.44
N ARG A 87 6.46 5.73 -6.51
CA ARG A 87 6.41 4.93 -7.74
C ARG A 87 5.08 4.19 -7.87
N ALA A 88 3.98 4.94 -7.76
CA ALA A 88 2.63 4.39 -7.71
C ALA A 88 2.29 3.47 -8.90
N ASN A 89 2.73 3.82 -10.12
CA ASN A 89 2.49 3.00 -11.31
C ASN A 89 3.19 1.63 -11.23
N GLN A 90 4.44 1.59 -10.76
CA GLN A 90 5.17 0.34 -10.57
C GLN A 90 4.54 -0.50 -9.44
N SER A 91 4.19 0.14 -8.34
CA SER A 91 3.43 -0.50 -7.25
C SER A 91 2.14 -1.12 -7.76
N GLN A 92 1.38 -0.40 -8.60
CA GLN A 92 0.13 -0.90 -9.18
C GLN A 92 0.32 -2.16 -10.03
N GLN A 93 1.42 -2.25 -10.81
CA GLN A 93 1.73 -3.46 -11.58
C GLN A 93 1.94 -4.66 -10.66
N VAL A 94 2.75 -4.50 -9.61
CA VAL A 94 3.00 -5.56 -8.62
C VAL A 94 1.71 -5.94 -7.88
N ILE A 95 0.89 -4.96 -7.49
CA ILE A 95 -0.41 -5.20 -6.85
C ILE A 95 -1.36 -5.97 -7.78
N ASN A 96 -1.41 -5.64 -9.07
CA ASN A 96 -2.23 -6.39 -10.01
C ASN A 96 -1.79 -7.87 -10.09
N THR A 97 -0.48 -8.15 -10.07
CA THR A 97 0.04 -9.52 -10.01
C THR A 97 -0.41 -10.24 -8.73
N LEU A 98 -0.37 -9.56 -7.59
CA LEU A 98 -0.81 -10.13 -6.30
C LEU A 98 -2.32 -10.38 -6.26
N LEU A 99 -3.13 -9.45 -6.75
CA LEU A 99 -4.58 -9.55 -6.77
C LEU A 99 -5.09 -10.65 -7.73
N ASN A 100 -4.30 -11.03 -8.74
CA ASN A 100 -4.62 -12.12 -9.66
C ASN A 100 -4.27 -13.51 -9.12
N LYS A 101 -3.61 -13.61 -7.94
CA LYS A 101 -3.37 -14.91 -7.30
C LYS A 101 -4.66 -15.48 -6.71
N ALA A 102 -4.72 -16.79 -6.56
CA ALA A 102 -5.90 -17.48 -5.98
C ALA A 102 -6.24 -16.98 -4.56
N ASN A 103 -5.21 -16.64 -3.78
CA ASN A 103 -5.34 -16.12 -2.42
C ASN A 103 -4.51 -14.84 -2.28
N PRO A 104 -5.02 -13.69 -2.71
CA PRO A 104 -4.35 -12.41 -2.53
C PRO A 104 -4.16 -12.09 -1.04
N PRO A 105 -2.98 -11.64 -0.61
CA PRO A 105 -2.77 -11.31 0.80
C PRO A 105 -3.48 -10.00 1.16
N LEU A 106 -3.90 -9.86 2.44
CA LEU A 106 -4.66 -8.70 2.93
C LEU A 106 -3.96 -7.35 2.65
N ASN A 107 -2.63 -7.31 2.78
CA ASN A 107 -1.86 -6.09 2.50
C ASN A 107 -1.91 -5.68 1.01
N ALA A 108 -1.96 -6.64 0.09
CA ALA A 108 -2.15 -6.34 -1.34
C ALA A 108 -3.56 -5.81 -1.63
N ILE A 109 -4.58 -6.36 -0.98
CA ILE A 109 -5.96 -5.87 -1.05
C ILE A 109 -6.00 -4.42 -0.54
N THR A 110 -5.44 -4.17 0.66
CA THR A 110 -5.42 -2.84 1.27
C THR A 110 -4.71 -1.81 0.39
N LEU A 111 -3.53 -2.12 -0.12
CA LEU A 111 -2.79 -1.21 -0.99
C LEU A 111 -3.46 -1.06 -2.36
N GLY A 112 -4.06 -2.11 -2.89
CA GLY A 112 -4.83 -2.06 -4.14
C GLY A 112 -6.04 -1.13 -4.05
N VAL A 113 -6.77 -1.16 -2.94
CA VAL A 113 -7.87 -0.21 -2.67
C VAL A 113 -7.34 1.22 -2.58
N THR A 114 -6.25 1.43 -1.83
CA THR A 114 -5.63 2.77 -1.68
C THR A 114 -5.26 3.35 -3.05
N LEU A 115 -4.53 2.59 -3.87
CA LEU A 115 -4.14 3.02 -5.22
C LEU A 115 -5.35 3.30 -6.12
N ALA A 116 -6.40 2.49 -6.04
CA ALA A 116 -7.61 2.69 -6.81
C ALA A 116 -8.37 3.97 -6.39
N ILE A 117 -8.41 4.29 -5.09
CA ILE A 117 -8.99 5.55 -4.58
C ILE A 117 -8.16 6.75 -5.06
N GLU A 118 -6.83 6.71 -4.97
CA GLU A 118 -5.95 7.79 -5.41
C GLU A 118 -6.05 8.05 -6.92
N GLN A 119 -6.34 7.01 -7.71
CA GLN A 119 -6.60 7.11 -9.14
C GLN A 119 -8.04 7.53 -9.49
N GLY A 120 -8.90 7.76 -8.48
CA GLY A 120 -10.32 8.08 -8.67
C GLY A 120 -11.18 6.89 -9.14
N ASN A 121 -10.62 5.67 -9.21
CA ASN A 121 -11.36 4.48 -9.64
C ASN A 121 -12.09 3.83 -8.47
N LEU A 122 -13.14 4.49 -7.99
CA LEU A 122 -13.91 4.04 -6.83
C LEU A 122 -14.67 2.72 -7.08
N ALA A 123 -15.01 2.42 -8.34
CA ALA A 123 -15.63 1.14 -8.69
C ALA A 123 -14.65 -0.03 -8.46
N LYS A 124 -13.41 0.11 -8.95
CA LYS A 124 -12.34 -0.88 -8.71
C LYS A 124 -12.01 -0.98 -7.21
N ALA A 125 -11.89 0.15 -6.51
CA ALA A 125 -11.67 0.18 -5.07
C ALA A 125 -12.73 -0.62 -4.32
N LYS A 126 -14.02 -0.42 -4.64
CA LYS A 126 -15.15 -1.12 -4.02
C LYS A 126 -15.11 -2.63 -4.28
N SER A 127 -14.83 -3.03 -5.52
CA SER A 127 -14.73 -4.47 -5.88
C SER A 127 -13.61 -5.17 -5.09
N ILE A 128 -12.41 -4.56 -5.02
CA ILE A 128 -11.28 -5.11 -4.27
C ILE A 128 -11.60 -5.16 -2.77
N SER A 129 -12.21 -4.09 -2.21
CA SER A 129 -12.55 -4.03 -0.78
C SER A 129 -13.65 -5.02 -0.41
N GLN A 130 -14.64 -5.25 -1.29
CA GLN A 130 -15.68 -6.26 -1.07
C GLN A 130 -15.08 -7.65 -0.99
N TYR A 131 -14.18 -8.01 -1.92
CA TYR A 131 -13.43 -9.26 -1.81
C TYR A 131 -12.67 -9.36 -0.48
N GLY A 132 -12.08 -8.25 -0.01
CA GLY A 132 -11.43 -8.19 1.30
C GLY A 132 -12.38 -8.47 2.45
N VAL A 133 -13.62 -7.94 2.42
CA VAL A 133 -14.66 -8.22 3.42
C VAL A 133 -15.07 -9.71 3.38
N ASP A 134 -15.23 -10.27 2.19
CA ASP A 134 -15.68 -11.66 2.01
C ASP A 134 -14.64 -12.67 2.53
N VAL A 135 -13.35 -12.39 2.33
CA VAL A 135 -12.26 -13.33 2.69
C VAL A 135 -11.67 -13.02 4.07
N PHE A 136 -11.58 -11.75 4.45
CA PHE A 136 -10.92 -11.26 5.68
C PHE A 136 -11.89 -10.52 6.59
N GLY A 137 -13.16 -10.91 6.63
CA GLY A 137 -14.23 -10.23 7.35
C GLY A 137 -14.07 -10.16 8.88
N THR A 138 -13.06 -10.83 9.45
CA THR A 138 -12.68 -10.72 10.87
C THR A 138 -11.58 -9.70 11.15
N HIS A 139 -11.13 -8.97 10.11
CA HIS A 139 -10.08 -7.95 10.21
C HIS A 139 -10.66 -6.55 10.03
N ALA A 140 -10.12 -5.57 10.74
CA ALA A 140 -10.53 -4.17 10.64
C ALA A 140 -10.29 -3.55 9.24
N SER A 141 -9.20 -3.93 8.58
CA SER A 141 -8.71 -3.29 7.36
C SER A 141 -9.74 -3.24 6.22
N PRO A 142 -10.44 -4.31 5.82
CA PRO A 142 -11.45 -4.26 4.76
C PRO A 142 -12.58 -3.26 5.04
N TYR A 143 -13.03 -3.19 6.28
CA TYR A 143 -14.08 -2.25 6.68
C TYR A 143 -13.59 -0.80 6.69
N LEU A 144 -12.36 -0.56 7.13
CA LEU A 144 -11.73 0.77 7.03
C LEU A 144 -11.59 1.20 5.56
N GLN A 145 -11.26 0.27 4.65
CA GLN A 145 -11.23 0.56 3.22
C GLN A 145 -12.61 0.93 2.67
N MET A 146 -13.68 0.20 3.07
CA MET A 146 -15.05 0.57 2.72
C MET A 146 -15.42 1.96 3.25
N ALA A 147 -15.05 2.30 4.50
CA ALA A 147 -15.23 3.63 5.05
C ALA A 147 -14.53 4.70 4.20
N SER A 148 -13.29 4.46 3.78
CA SER A 148 -12.50 5.37 2.93
C SER A 148 -13.13 5.57 1.53
N ILE A 149 -13.67 4.51 0.94
CA ILE A 149 -14.37 4.57 -0.35
C ILE A 149 -15.63 5.43 -0.23
N HIS A 150 -16.46 5.18 0.78
CA HIS A 150 -17.70 5.95 1.01
C HIS A 150 -17.41 7.40 1.39
N TYR A 151 -16.32 7.65 2.12
CA TYR A 151 -15.82 9.01 2.36
C TYR A 151 -15.46 9.71 1.03
N ALA A 152 -14.71 9.06 0.15
CA ALA A 152 -14.36 9.61 -1.16
C ALA A 152 -15.56 9.84 -2.08
N GLN A 153 -16.67 9.10 -1.88
CA GLN A 153 -17.95 9.30 -2.56
C GLN A 153 -18.83 10.41 -1.94
N GLY A 154 -18.42 11.03 -0.84
CA GLY A 154 -19.23 11.99 -0.10
C GLY A 154 -20.35 11.36 0.75
N SER A 155 -20.37 10.03 0.86
CA SER A 155 -21.38 9.27 1.62
C SER A 155 -20.96 9.13 3.09
N TYR A 156 -20.88 10.24 3.82
CA TYR A 156 -20.23 10.31 5.13
C TYR A 156 -20.94 9.50 6.22
N VAL A 157 -22.25 9.38 6.16
CA VAL A 157 -23.02 8.52 7.10
C VAL A 157 -22.63 7.05 6.92
N ILE A 158 -22.54 6.58 5.66
CA ILE A 158 -22.15 5.20 5.37
C ILE A 158 -20.66 4.99 5.73
N ALA A 159 -19.81 5.97 5.45
CA ALA A 159 -18.41 5.95 5.86
C ALA A 159 -18.25 5.80 7.37
N SER A 160 -19.04 6.55 8.16
CA SER A 160 -19.04 6.42 9.62
C SER A 160 -19.47 5.03 10.10
N ASN A 161 -20.51 4.45 9.48
CA ASN A 161 -20.97 3.10 9.84
C ASN A 161 -19.90 2.02 9.58
N TYR A 162 -19.20 2.08 8.45
CA TYR A 162 -18.09 1.19 8.18
C TYR A 162 -16.88 1.43 9.09
N LEU A 163 -16.63 2.67 9.47
CA LEU A 163 -15.59 3.01 10.45
C LEU A 163 -15.90 2.39 11.83
N GLU A 164 -17.13 2.51 12.32
CA GLU A 164 -17.56 1.87 13.57
C GLU A 164 -17.47 0.33 13.47
N LEU A 165 -17.81 -0.23 12.29
CA LEU A 165 -17.67 -1.66 12.08
C LEU A 165 -16.21 -2.09 12.13
N SER A 166 -15.29 -1.29 11.59
CA SER A 166 -13.85 -1.58 11.65
C SER A 166 -13.31 -1.61 13.09
N VAL A 167 -13.87 -0.79 13.99
CA VAL A 167 -13.51 -0.82 15.42
C VAL A 167 -13.87 -2.16 16.06
N LYS A 168 -15.04 -2.74 15.72
CA LYS A 168 -15.45 -4.06 16.23
C LYS A 168 -14.45 -5.16 15.84
N PHE A 169 -13.73 -4.99 14.75
CA PHE A 169 -12.72 -5.93 14.26
C PHE A 169 -11.28 -5.49 14.55
N GLY A 170 -11.08 -4.59 15.53
CA GLY A 170 -9.78 -4.29 16.10
C GLY A 170 -9.05 -3.10 15.47
N LEU A 171 -9.77 -2.15 14.86
CA LEU A 171 -9.15 -0.88 14.47
C LEU A 171 -8.63 -0.15 15.72
N ASN A 172 -7.36 0.29 15.68
CA ASN A 172 -6.79 1.04 16.78
C ASN A 172 -7.40 2.46 16.90
N SER A 173 -7.34 3.02 18.12
CA SER A 173 -7.94 4.31 18.44
C SER A 173 -7.36 5.48 17.63
N THR A 174 -6.06 5.48 17.34
CA THR A 174 -5.40 6.54 16.54
C THR A 174 -6.01 6.60 15.14
N ALA A 175 -6.12 5.45 14.47
CA ALA A 175 -6.74 5.38 13.14
C ALA A 175 -8.23 5.75 13.20
N TYR A 176 -8.96 5.26 14.20
CA TYR A 176 -10.37 5.62 14.39
C TYR A 176 -10.55 7.14 14.52
N PHE A 177 -9.88 7.77 15.46
CA PHE A 177 -10.00 9.21 15.67
C PHE A 177 -9.57 10.02 14.44
N TYR A 178 -8.52 9.60 13.74
CA TYR A 178 -8.10 10.27 12.53
C TYR A 178 -9.19 10.24 11.44
N HIS A 179 -9.75 9.06 11.15
CA HIS A 179 -10.79 8.91 10.13
C HIS A 179 -12.12 9.56 10.56
N LYS A 180 -12.46 9.53 11.86
CA LYS A 180 -13.63 10.23 12.38
C LYS A 180 -13.47 11.74 12.21
N GLY A 181 -12.29 12.28 12.52
CA GLY A 181 -11.96 13.67 12.28
C GLY A 181 -12.13 14.08 10.80
N LEU A 182 -11.68 13.24 9.85
CA LEU A 182 -11.88 13.49 8.42
C LEU A 182 -13.38 13.55 8.05
N ILE A 183 -14.18 12.63 8.58
CA ILE A 183 -15.63 12.59 8.32
C ILE A 183 -16.32 13.84 8.88
N GLU A 184 -15.99 14.25 10.10
CA GLU A 184 -16.57 15.45 10.71
C GLU A 184 -16.13 16.73 10.01
N GLU A 185 -14.85 16.83 9.58
CA GLU A 185 -14.37 17.96 8.75
C GLU A 185 -15.14 18.04 7.43
N ALA A 186 -15.41 16.90 6.78
CA ALA A 186 -16.17 16.86 5.53
C ALA A 186 -17.65 17.22 5.70
N ASN A 187 -18.21 16.99 6.91
CA ASN A 187 -19.56 17.43 7.29
C ASN A 187 -19.60 18.89 7.78
N ALA A 188 -18.50 19.64 7.66
CA ALA A 188 -18.34 20.99 8.19
C ALA A 188 -18.44 21.12 9.74
N ASN A 189 -18.38 20.00 10.46
CA ASN A 189 -18.33 19.95 11.92
C ASN A 189 -16.90 20.20 12.44
N ASN A 190 -16.32 21.33 12.05
CA ASN A 190 -14.90 21.62 12.24
C ASN A 190 -14.43 21.53 13.69
N LEU A 191 -15.27 21.94 14.64
CA LEU A 191 -14.94 21.88 16.07
C LEU A 191 -14.81 20.41 16.56
N LEU A 192 -15.72 19.54 16.12
CA LEU A 192 -15.65 18.11 16.43
C LEU A 192 -14.42 17.48 15.74
N ALA A 193 -14.14 17.84 14.49
CA ALA A 193 -12.96 17.38 13.77
C ALA A 193 -11.67 17.75 14.53
N CYS A 194 -11.56 18.97 15.03
CA CYS A 194 -10.43 19.41 15.88
C CYS A 194 -10.27 18.51 17.10
N GLY A 195 -11.35 18.24 17.82
CA GLY A 195 -11.33 17.37 18.99
C GLY A 195 -10.84 15.94 18.67
N TYR A 196 -11.24 15.39 17.53
CA TYR A 196 -10.76 14.08 17.08
C TYR A 196 -9.28 14.12 16.69
N TYR A 197 -8.79 15.14 15.99
CA TYR A 197 -7.36 15.26 15.67
C TYR A 197 -6.52 15.47 16.94
N GLU A 198 -7.04 16.13 17.96
CA GLU A 198 -6.39 16.24 19.29
C GLU A 198 -6.30 14.87 19.98
N GLN A 199 -7.33 14.03 19.90
CA GLN A 199 -7.25 12.67 20.42
C GLN A 199 -6.14 11.85 19.72
N VAL A 200 -5.99 11.99 18.41
CA VAL A 200 -4.85 11.39 17.68
C VAL A 200 -3.52 11.88 18.25
N LEU A 201 -3.37 13.20 18.42
CA LEU A 201 -2.11 13.82 18.86
C LEU A 201 -1.78 13.56 20.35
N ARG A 202 -2.77 13.23 21.18
CA ARG A 202 -2.53 12.75 22.56
C ARG A 202 -1.85 11.40 22.59
N VAL A 203 -2.21 10.51 21.64
CA VAL A 203 -1.63 9.16 21.54
C VAL A 203 -0.34 9.18 20.73
N GLU A 204 -0.30 9.93 19.65
CA GLU A 204 0.82 10.03 18.70
C GLU A 204 1.13 11.52 18.40
N PRO A 205 1.92 12.20 19.26
CA PRO A 205 2.17 13.65 19.11
C PRO A 205 2.82 14.05 17.79
N THR A 206 3.49 13.14 17.11
CA THR A 206 4.16 13.35 15.81
C THR A 206 3.34 12.93 14.60
N HIS A 207 2.05 12.63 14.76
CA HIS A 207 1.19 12.20 13.65
C HIS A 207 0.98 13.34 12.62
N GLN A 208 1.80 13.34 11.57
CA GLN A 208 1.93 14.43 10.61
C GLN A 208 0.59 14.85 9.97
N LYS A 209 -0.23 13.86 9.58
CA LYS A 209 -1.53 14.15 8.95
C LYS A 209 -2.50 14.84 9.90
N ALA A 210 -2.54 14.43 11.18
CA ALA A 210 -3.40 15.06 12.18
C ALA A 210 -2.90 16.47 12.51
N LEU A 211 -1.58 16.67 12.65
CA LEU A 211 -0.96 17.99 12.83
C LEU A 211 -1.35 18.95 11.69
N ALA A 212 -1.22 18.50 10.45
CA ALA A 212 -1.55 19.32 9.28
C ALA A 212 -3.03 19.70 9.23
N ARG A 213 -3.94 18.74 9.52
CA ARG A 213 -5.39 18.99 9.51
C ARG A 213 -5.82 19.93 10.63
N ARG A 214 -5.38 19.65 11.88
CA ARG A 214 -5.67 20.51 13.02
C ARG A 214 -5.11 21.92 12.80
N GLY A 215 -3.87 22.02 12.30
CA GLY A 215 -3.25 23.33 12.01
C GLY A 215 -4.04 24.15 10.99
N LYS A 216 -4.52 23.52 9.91
CA LYS A 216 -5.39 24.15 8.93
C LYS A 216 -6.68 24.69 9.56
N LEU A 217 -7.35 23.88 10.38
CA LEU A 217 -8.59 24.27 11.04
C LEU A 217 -8.36 25.39 12.09
N SER A 218 -7.23 25.36 12.80
CA SER A 218 -6.86 26.44 13.76
C SER A 218 -6.65 27.79 13.07
N VAL A 219 -5.98 27.82 11.91
CA VAL A 219 -5.78 29.05 11.12
C VAL A 219 -7.12 29.64 10.67
N LEU A 220 -8.11 28.81 10.41
CA LEU A 220 -9.47 29.21 10.04
C LEU A 220 -10.34 29.61 11.26
N GLY A 221 -9.79 29.61 12.48
CA GLY A 221 -10.54 29.89 13.71
C GLY A 221 -11.52 28.81 14.15
N ASN A 222 -11.41 27.62 13.58
CA ASN A 222 -12.34 26.50 13.81
C ASN A 222 -11.88 25.53 14.92
N CYS A 223 -10.71 25.77 15.54
CA CYS A 223 -10.24 25.02 16.71
C CYS A 223 -10.00 25.99 17.86
N TYR A 224 -10.33 25.60 19.09
CA TYR A 224 -9.89 26.36 20.26
C TYR A 224 -8.36 26.22 20.42
N SER A 225 -7.71 27.30 20.76
CA SER A 225 -6.28 27.38 21.09
C SER A 225 -5.98 26.76 22.46
#